data_56e14df6fc33cef6e9db78f8711c5ecd
#
_entry.id   56e14df6fc33cef6e9db78f8711c5ecd
#
_cell.length_a   1.000
_cell.length_b   1.000
_cell.length_c   1.000
_cell.angle_alpha   90.00
_cell.angle_beta   90.00
_cell.angle_gamma   90.00
#
_symmetry.space_group_name_H-M   'P 1'
#
loop_
_entity.id
_entity.type
_entity.pdbx_description
1 polymer ?
#
loop_
_entity_poly.entity_id
_entity_poly.type
_entity_poly.pdbx_seq_one_letter_code
_entity_poly.pdbx_strand_id
1 'polypeptide(L)'
;FSIKTKYSELKRAFRMIAPASLSSGMIQINVLTDLFFASKIVGAAAALSYANFLVQAPLGIVSNSILIPLLPVFVSLRSRENNFKLIKKIHQGLILSTSSMIFLGSIFISLSTPIVILIYERGSFNQNAVDVVSQLLIAYGIGMPFYLCRDLLVRVFYGIEDAKTPFRVSTIAILLNLFFDWFLIGGSSPWGELSPLHLGVNGLVFSTTFVNLFACIFLLFELNNKLDNLLL
;
A
#
# COMPACT_ATOMS: atom_id res chain seq x y z
N PHE A 1 11.59 -36.10 20.84
CA PHE A 1 10.78 -35.07 20.11
C PHE A 1 9.40 -35.66 19.87
N SER A 2 8.38 -35.17 20.61
CA SER A 2 7.02 -35.70 20.53
C SER A 2 6.30 -35.16 19.29
N ILE A 3 5.68 -36.02 18.50
CA ILE A 3 4.87 -35.70 17.32
C ILE A 3 3.73 -34.73 17.67
N LYS A 4 3.18 -34.79 18.89
CA LYS A 4 2.12 -33.88 19.37
C LYS A 4 2.57 -32.41 19.47
N THR A 5 3.81 -32.15 19.90
CA THR A 5 4.37 -30.80 19.99
C THR A 5 4.52 -30.20 18.58
N LYS A 6 4.98 -31.02 17.62
CA LYS A 6 5.14 -30.63 16.23
C LYS A 6 3.81 -30.28 15.56
N TYR A 7 2.72 -30.94 15.90
CA TYR A 7 1.38 -30.68 15.36
C TYR A 7 0.78 -29.38 15.89
N SER A 8 1.00 -29.04 17.16
CA SER A 8 0.51 -27.78 17.74
C SER A 8 1.23 -26.56 17.17
N GLU A 9 2.55 -26.65 16.95
CA GLU A 9 3.35 -25.60 16.32
C GLU A 9 2.98 -25.43 14.85
N LEU A 10 2.78 -26.54 14.13
CA LEU A 10 2.32 -26.52 12.74
C LEU A 10 0.95 -25.85 12.59
N LYS A 11 0.01 -26.16 13.48
CA LYS A 11 -1.32 -25.55 13.51
C LYS A 11 -1.26 -24.07 13.84
N ARG A 12 -0.35 -23.65 14.73
CA ARG A 12 -0.10 -22.23 15.05
C ARG A 12 0.48 -21.50 13.85
N ALA A 13 1.51 -22.07 13.21
CA ALA A 13 2.11 -21.51 11.99
C ALA A 13 1.07 -21.37 10.87
N PHE A 14 0.27 -22.40 10.62
CA PHE A 14 -0.76 -22.35 9.58
C PHE A 14 -1.85 -21.31 9.87
N ARG A 15 -2.22 -21.12 11.14
CA ARG A 15 -3.19 -20.10 11.57
C ARG A 15 -2.68 -18.66 11.34
N MET A 16 -1.36 -18.45 11.30
CA MET A 16 -0.75 -17.18 10.99
C MET A 16 -0.48 -17.01 9.48
N ILE A 17 0.06 -18.06 8.85
CA ILE A 17 0.45 -18.02 7.44
C ILE A 17 -0.78 -17.86 6.54
N ALA A 18 -1.87 -18.57 6.79
CA ALA A 18 -3.05 -18.53 5.92
C ALA A 18 -3.67 -17.10 5.82
N PRO A 19 -3.97 -16.38 6.93
CA PRO A 19 -4.46 -15.01 6.82
C PRO A 19 -3.44 -14.03 6.22
N ALA A 20 -2.14 -14.21 6.50
CA ALA A 20 -1.09 -13.37 5.94
C ALA A 20 -0.96 -13.56 4.43
N SER A 21 -0.98 -14.80 3.94
CA SER A 21 -0.96 -15.12 2.51
C SER A 21 -2.21 -14.61 1.80
N LEU A 22 -3.39 -14.75 2.42
CA LEU A 22 -4.63 -14.19 1.90
C LEU A 22 -4.56 -12.65 1.84
N SER A 23 -4.07 -12.00 2.89
CA SER A 23 -3.90 -10.53 2.91
C SER A 23 -2.95 -10.05 1.81
N SER A 24 -1.87 -10.79 1.54
CA SER A 24 -0.96 -10.48 0.41
C SER A 24 -1.62 -10.71 -0.95
N GLY A 25 -2.43 -11.76 -1.08
CA GLY A 25 -3.22 -12.02 -2.29
C GLY A 25 -4.25 -10.92 -2.57
N MET A 26 -4.83 -10.34 -1.52
CA MET A 26 -5.79 -9.24 -1.64
C MET A 26 -5.17 -7.97 -2.24
N ILE A 27 -3.87 -7.73 -2.04
CA ILE A 27 -3.17 -6.61 -2.70
C ILE A 27 -3.18 -6.82 -4.23
N GLN A 28 -3.00 -8.06 -4.68
CA GLN A 28 -3.06 -8.38 -6.12
C GLN A 28 -4.48 -8.20 -6.69
N ILE A 29 -5.51 -8.44 -5.89
CA ILE A 29 -6.90 -8.18 -6.31
C ILE A 29 -7.12 -6.69 -6.55
N ASN A 30 -6.61 -5.79 -5.70
CA ASN A 30 -6.69 -4.34 -5.93
C ASN A 30 -6.03 -3.96 -7.27
N VAL A 31 -4.80 -4.47 -7.53
CA VAL A 31 -4.12 -4.22 -8.81
C VAL A 31 -4.92 -4.71 -10.00
N LEU A 32 -5.56 -5.89 -9.90
CA LEU A 32 -6.42 -6.42 -10.96
C LEU A 32 -7.68 -5.55 -11.14
N THR A 33 -8.25 -5.02 -10.06
CA THR A 33 -9.40 -4.10 -10.10
C THR A 33 -9.02 -2.80 -10.82
N ASP A 34 -7.92 -2.18 -10.44
CA ASP A 34 -7.40 -0.97 -11.10
C ASP A 34 -7.19 -1.20 -12.59
N LEU A 35 -6.58 -2.34 -12.98
CA LEU A 35 -6.35 -2.70 -14.38
C LEU A 35 -7.67 -2.97 -15.14
N PHE A 36 -8.64 -3.58 -14.48
CA PHE A 36 -9.95 -3.82 -15.07
C PHE A 36 -10.65 -2.50 -15.43
N PHE A 37 -10.67 -1.54 -14.51
CA PHE A 37 -11.22 -0.20 -14.80
C PHE A 37 -10.38 0.52 -15.86
N ALA A 38 -9.06 0.49 -15.75
CA ALA A 38 -8.15 1.12 -16.72
C ALA A 38 -8.30 0.55 -18.13
N SER A 39 -8.64 -0.74 -18.29
CA SER A 39 -8.78 -1.38 -19.59
C SER A 39 -9.87 -0.76 -20.47
N LYS A 40 -10.77 0.02 -19.88
CA LYS A 40 -11.83 0.75 -20.59
C LYS A 40 -11.40 2.09 -21.18
N ILE A 41 -10.22 2.57 -20.80
CA ILE A 41 -9.62 3.82 -21.30
C ILE A 41 -8.40 3.46 -22.13
N VAL A 42 -8.35 3.94 -23.38
CA VAL A 42 -7.27 3.63 -24.31
C VAL A 42 -5.92 4.07 -23.73
N GLY A 43 -4.96 3.16 -23.65
CA GLY A 43 -3.62 3.42 -23.14
C GLY A 43 -3.47 3.49 -21.62
N ALA A 44 -4.58 3.54 -20.86
CA ALA A 44 -4.56 3.73 -19.41
C ALA A 44 -3.86 2.60 -18.66
N ALA A 45 -4.13 1.34 -19.00
CA ALA A 45 -3.50 0.19 -18.36
C ALA A 45 -1.97 0.17 -18.55
N ALA A 46 -1.51 0.56 -19.74
CA ALA A 46 -0.07 0.71 -20.01
C ALA A 46 0.53 1.86 -19.21
N ALA A 47 -0.12 3.04 -19.20
CA ALA A 47 0.34 4.21 -18.46
C ALA A 47 0.43 3.93 -16.94
N LEU A 48 -0.57 3.28 -16.35
CA LEU A 48 -0.54 2.84 -14.96
C LEU A 48 0.63 1.89 -14.69
N SER A 49 0.89 0.95 -15.58
CA SER A 49 1.99 -0.01 -15.43
C SER A 49 3.35 0.69 -15.46
N TYR A 50 3.55 1.65 -16.36
CA TYR A 50 4.78 2.45 -16.44
C TYR A 50 4.99 3.31 -15.18
N ALA A 51 3.95 4.03 -14.74
CA ALA A 51 4.03 4.85 -13.54
C ALA A 51 4.28 3.99 -12.29
N ASN A 52 3.55 2.87 -12.14
CA ASN A 52 3.71 1.95 -11.02
C ASN A 52 5.13 1.36 -10.96
N PHE A 53 5.72 1.00 -12.09
CA PHE A 53 7.09 0.48 -12.14
C PHE A 53 8.11 1.48 -11.56
N LEU A 54 7.98 2.77 -11.90
CA LEU A 54 8.84 3.83 -11.35
C LEU A 54 8.69 3.97 -9.84
N VAL A 55 7.47 3.87 -9.33
CA VAL A 55 7.15 4.02 -7.91
C VAL A 55 7.58 2.80 -7.09
N GLN A 56 7.46 1.60 -7.64
CA GLN A 56 7.82 0.35 -6.95
C GLN A 56 9.31 0.26 -6.62
N ALA A 57 10.19 0.84 -7.43
CA ALA A 57 11.63 0.81 -7.19
C ALA A 57 12.02 1.50 -5.86
N PRO A 58 11.71 2.79 -5.62
CA PRO A 58 12.02 3.44 -4.34
C PRO A 58 11.21 2.88 -3.16
N LEU A 59 9.95 2.49 -3.37
CA LEU A 59 9.15 1.80 -2.35
C LEU A 59 9.83 0.51 -1.89
N GLY A 60 10.30 -0.31 -2.83
CA GLY A 60 11.01 -1.54 -2.55
C GLY A 60 12.32 -1.31 -1.77
N ILE A 61 13.11 -0.31 -2.16
CA ILE A 61 14.37 0.03 -1.49
C ILE A 61 14.10 0.42 -0.02
N VAL A 62 13.16 1.34 0.21
CA VAL A 62 12.86 1.82 1.58
C VAL A 62 12.19 0.72 2.41
N SER A 63 11.26 -0.05 1.83
CA SER A 63 10.63 -1.18 2.52
C SER A 63 11.67 -2.22 2.93
N ASN A 64 12.58 -2.60 2.05
CA ASN A 64 13.61 -3.60 2.34
C ASN A 64 14.64 -3.09 3.36
N SER A 65 15.00 -1.81 3.30
CA SER A 65 16.02 -1.23 4.17
C SER A 65 15.51 -0.89 5.57
N ILE A 66 14.23 -0.51 5.71
CA ILE A 66 13.66 -0.03 6.96
C ILE A 66 12.68 -1.07 7.55
N LEU A 67 11.70 -1.54 6.77
CA LEU A 67 10.61 -2.32 7.31
C LEU A 67 10.97 -3.77 7.58
N ILE A 68 11.79 -4.40 6.72
CA ILE A 68 12.19 -5.79 6.94
C ILE A 68 13.01 -5.95 8.22
N PRO A 69 14.02 -5.12 8.52
CA PRO A 69 14.77 -5.22 9.78
C PRO A 69 13.94 -4.92 11.03
N LEU A 70 12.86 -4.15 10.91
CA LEU A 70 11.99 -3.83 12.05
C LEU A 70 11.10 -5.02 12.48
N LEU A 71 10.77 -5.93 11.59
CA LEU A 71 9.89 -7.06 11.91
C LEU A 71 10.43 -7.94 13.06
N PRO A 72 11.69 -8.41 13.06
CA PRO A 72 12.25 -9.16 14.19
C PRO A 72 12.25 -8.35 15.49
N VAL A 73 12.46 -7.03 15.42
CA VAL A 73 12.42 -6.13 16.57
C VAL A 73 11.01 -6.10 17.19
N PHE A 74 9.96 -5.99 16.37
CA PHE A 74 8.57 -6.02 16.85
C PHE A 74 8.24 -7.37 17.51
N VAL A 75 8.69 -8.49 16.92
CA VAL A 75 8.51 -9.84 17.50
C VAL A 75 9.21 -9.95 18.86
N SER A 76 10.44 -9.44 19.00
CA SER A 76 11.21 -9.51 20.24
C SER A 76 10.62 -8.65 21.37
N LEU A 77 9.92 -7.56 21.03
CA LEU A 77 9.33 -6.62 21.99
C LEU A 77 7.86 -6.92 22.32
N ARG A 78 7.33 -8.05 21.89
CA ARG A 78 5.91 -8.41 22.02
C ARG A 78 5.40 -8.58 23.46
N SER A 79 6.26 -8.75 24.46
CA SER A 79 5.82 -8.93 25.84
C SER A 79 5.24 -7.63 26.43
N ARG A 80 4.20 -7.74 27.28
CA ARG A 80 3.55 -6.57 27.94
C ARG A 80 4.55 -5.67 28.68
N GLU A 81 5.58 -6.26 29.25
CA GLU A 81 6.65 -5.51 29.95
C GLU A 81 7.44 -4.57 29.04
N ASN A 82 7.41 -4.81 27.73
CA ASN A 82 8.13 -4.03 26.72
C ASN A 82 7.25 -3.09 25.89
N ASN A 83 5.98 -2.90 26.25
CA ASN A 83 5.05 -2.07 25.46
C ASN A 83 5.61 -0.68 25.17
N PHE A 84 6.23 -0.01 26.14
CA PHE A 84 6.83 1.30 25.92
C PHE A 84 7.97 1.28 24.88
N LYS A 85 8.82 0.24 24.92
CA LYS A 85 9.89 0.08 23.93
C LYS A 85 9.34 -0.24 22.54
N LEU A 86 8.29 -1.04 22.48
CA LEU A 86 7.58 -1.37 21.25
C LEU A 86 7.01 -0.11 20.62
N ILE A 87 6.26 0.70 21.38
CA ILE A 87 5.66 1.96 20.91
C ILE A 87 6.74 2.91 20.40
N LYS A 88 7.84 3.07 21.13
CA LYS A 88 8.96 3.91 20.68
C LYS A 88 9.54 3.44 19.35
N LYS A 89 9.64 2.12 19.14
CA LYS A 89 10.14 1.56 17.87
C LYS A 89 9.13 1.72 16.74
N ILE A 90 7.84 1.61 17.02
CA ILE A 90 6.77 1.88 16.05
C ILE A 90 6.82 3.35 15.60
N HIS A 91 6.88 4.31 16.54
CA HIS A 91 7.01 5.73 16.21
C HIS A 91 8.27 6.03 15.39
N GLN A 92 9.42 5.48 15.77
CA GLN A 92 10.65 5.62 14.99
C GLN A 92 10.51 5.08 13.57
N GLY A 93 9.90 3.91 13.43
CA GLY A 93 9.62 3.31 12.12
C GLY A 93 8.65 4.15 11.27
N LEU A 94 7.56 4.65 11.88
CA LEU A 94 6.59 5.52 11.22
C LEU A 94 7.22 6.82 10.74
N ILE A 95 7.96 7.52 11.61
CA ILE A 95 8.63 8.77 11.25
C ILE A 95 9.63 8.53 10.12
N LEU A 96 10.49 7.51 10.24
CA LEU A 96 11.53 7.25 9.26
C LEU A 96 10.95 6.86 7.91
N SER A 97 9.97 5.94 7.87
CA SER A 97 9.35 5.48 6.64
C SER A 97 8.53 6.59 5.97
N THR A 98 7.73 7.33 6.75
CA THR A 98 6.88 8.40 6.21
C THR A 98 7.73 9.58 5.70
N SER A 99 8.76 10.00 6.44
CA SER A 99 9.67 11.08 6.02
C SER A 99 10.42 10.72 4.73
N SER A 100 10.93 9.48 4.64
CA SER A 100 11.59 9.00 3.41
C SER A 100 10.64 9.04 2.22
N MET A 101 9.37 8.67 2.40
CA MET A 101 8.38 8.67 1.32
C MET A 101 7.89 10.08 0.96
N ILE A 102 7.78 10.98 1.93
CA ILE A 102 7.50 12.40 1.64
C ILE A 102 8.63 12.99 0.79
N PHE A 103 9.89 12.72 1.14
CA PHE A 103 11.04 13.20 0.38
C PHE A 103 11.03 12.63 -1.06
N LEU A 104 10.88 11.32 -1.23
CA LEU A 104 10.84 10.69 -2.56
C LEU A 104 9.60 11.09 -3.36
N GLY A 105 8.43 11.20 -2.70
CA GLY A 105 7.21 11.70 -3.31
C GLY A 105 7.34 13.14 -3.81
N SER A 106 8.02 14.00 -3.05
CA SER A 106 8.31 15.38 -3.48
C SER A 106 9.17 15.42 -4.73
N ILE A 107 10.17 14.53 -4.85
CA ILE A 107 10.97 14.37 -6.06
C ILE A 107 10.09 13.96 -7.24
N PHE A 108 9.21 12.99 -7.06
CA PHE A 108 8.30 12.52 -8.11
C PHE A 108 7.29 13.59 -8.54
N ILE A 109 6.78 14.39 -7.59
CA ILE A 109 5.89 15.51 -7.90
C ILE A 109 6.63 16.59 -8.68
N SER A 110 7.83 16.98 -8.24
CA SER A 110 8.58 18.10 -8.84
C SER A 110 9.26 17.74 -10.15
N LEU A 111 9.72 16.50 -10.31
CA LEU A 111 10.52 16.04 -11.44
C LEU A 111 9.81 14.94 -12.26
N SER A 112 8.47 14.86 -12.19
CA SER A 112 7.69 13.82 -12.86
C SER A 112 7.99 13.75 -14.35
N THR A 113 7.85 14.84 -15.07
CA THR A 113 8.08 14.90 -16.52
C THR A 113 9.54 14.62 -16.89
N PRO A 114 10.57 15.26 -16.30
CA PRO A 114 11.96 14.91 -16.55
C PRO A 114 12.30 13.44 -16.30
N ILE A 115 11.76 12.83 -15.25
CA ILE A 115 12.00 11.41 -14.93
C ILE A 115 11.40 10.52 -16.01
N VAL A 116 10.15 10.78 -16.43
CA VAL A 116 9.46 9.99 -17.45
C VAL A 116 10.16 10.12 -18.81
N ILE A 117 10.55 11.34 -19.19
CA ILE A 117 11.33 11.60 -20.42
C ILE A 117 12.64 10.80 -20.39
N LEU A 118 13.43 10.95 -19.34
CA LEU A 118 14.74 10.31 -19.22
C LEU A 118 14.65 8.77 -19.33
N ILE A 119 13.60 8.18 -18.77
CA ILE A 119 13.51 6.71 -18.67
C ILE A 119 12.75 6.11 -19.84
N TYR A 120 11.69 6.76 -20.34
CA TYR A 120 10.76 6.16 -21.28
C TYR A 120 10.69 6.83 -22.66
N GLU A 121 11.03 8.12 -22.82
CA GLU A 121 10.86 8.82 -24.09
C GLU A 121 11.85 8.31 -25.15
N ARG A 122 11.43 7.22 -25.82
CA ARG A 122 12.16 6.63 -26.96
C ARG A 122 11.21 5.83 -27.83
N GLY A 123 11.50 5.80 -29.13
CA GLY A 123 10.73 5.01 -30.09
C GLY A 123 9.29 5.50 -30.22
N SER A 124 8.34 4.63 -29.94
CA SER A 124 6.90 4.92 -30.02
C SER A 124 6.30 5.59 -28.77
N PHE A 125 7.09 5.83 -27.71
CA PHE A 125 6.63 6.51 -26.50
C PHE A 125 6.63 8.03 -26.76
N ASN A 126 5.48 8.55 -27.16
CA ASN A 126 5.29 9.93 -27.60
C ASN A 126 4.99 10.88 -26.44
N GLN A 127 4.94 12.21 -26.74
CA GLN A 127 4.68 13.25 -25.75
C GLN A 127 3.38 13.05 -24.99
N ASN A 128 2.31 12.59 -25.65
CA ASN A 128 1.03 12.32 -24.96
C ASN A 128 1.18 11.22 -23.90
N ALA A 129 1.98 10.18 -24.18
CA ALA A 129 2.27 9.13 -23.20
C ALA A 129 3.11 9.67 -22.03
N VAL A 130 4.08 10.57 -22.32
CA VAL A 130 4.86 11.28 -21.30
C VAL A 130 3.94 12.06 -20.37
N ASP A 131 3.01 12.84 -20.91
CA ASP A 131 2.12 13.69 -20.13
C ASP A 131 1.20 12.86 -19.21
N VAL A 132 0.60 11.78 -19.73
CA VAL A 132 -0.27 10.89 -18.94
C VAL A 132 0.53 10.19 -17.82
N VAL A 133 1.69 9.61 -18.13
CA VAL A 133 2.50 8.91 -17.13
C VAL A 133 3.07 9.87 -16.08
N SER A 134 3.43 11.10 -16.47
CA SER A 134 3.91 12.14 -15.54
C SER A 134 2.82 12.56 -14.55
N GLN A 135 1.58 12.74 -15.02
CA GLN A 135 0.44 13.04 -14.13
C GLN A 135 0.17 11.91 -13.14
N LEU A 136 0.24 10.65 -13.60
CA LEU A 136 0.11 9.49 -12.72
C LEU A 136 1.24 9.43 -11.70
N LEU A 137 2.47 9.77 -12.08
CA LEU A 137 3.61 9.80 -11.18
C LEU A 137 3.43 10.86 -10.07
N ILE A 138 2.86 12.03 -10.39
CA ILE A 138 2.48 13.03 -9.39
C ILE A 138 1.44 12.47 -8.42
N ALA A 139 0.38 11.83 -8.92
CA ALA A 139 -0.66 11.25 -8.09
C ALA A 139 -0.10 10.16 -7.17
N TYR A 140 0.76 9.28 -7.67
CA TYR A 140 1.48 8.29 -6.84
C TYR A 140 2.38 8.95 -5.80
N GLY A 141 3.10 10.03 -6.16
CA GLY A 141 3.96 10.76 -5.23
C GLY A 141 3.22 11.23 -3.98
N ILE A 142 1.98 11.67 -4.14
CA ILE A 142 1.09 12.05 -3.03
C ILE A 142 0.71 10.82 -2.18
N GLY A 143 0.51 9.67 -2.80
CA GLY A 143 0.10 8.43 -2.14
C GLY A 143 1.20 7.68 -1.39
N MET A 144 2.47 7.85 -1.80
CA MET A 144 3.61 7.08 -1.30
C MET A 144 3.74 7.05 0.24
N PRO A 145 3.58 8.16 0.99
CA PRO A 145 3.68 8.16 2.44
C PRO A 145 2.66 7.22 3.10
N PHE A 146 1.43 7.22 2.61
CA PHE A 146 0.34 6.38 3.16
C PHE A 146 0.55 4.90 2.83
N TYR A 147 1.12 4.62 1.67
CA TYR A 147 1.45 3.27 1.24
C TYR A 147 2.43 2.60 2.21
N LEU A 148 3.53 3.26 2.50
CA LEU A 148 4.57 2.71 3.37
C LEU A 148 4.16 2.73 4.85
N CYS A 149 3.40 3.74 5.28
CA CYS A 149 2.80 3.80 6.62
C CYS A 149 1.91 2.55 6.87
N ARG A 150 1.01 2.24 5.94
CA ARG A 150 0.17 1.04 6.00
C ARG A 150 1.02 -0.23 6.04
N ASP A 151 2.03 -0.37 5.17
CA ASP A 151 2.88 -1.57 5.12
C ASP A 151 3.62 -1.79 6.45
N LEU A 152 4.14 -0.72 7.06
CA LEU A 152 4.75 -0.79 8.38
C LEU A 152 3.76 -1.27 9.44
N LEU A 153 2.55 -0.70 9.50
CA LEU A 153 1.53 -1.08 10.47
C LEU A 153 1.11 -2.54 10.32
N VAL A 154 0.93 -3.03 9.10
CA VAL A 154 0.66 -4.44 8.83
C VAL A 154 1.77 -5.33 9.41
N ARG A 155 3.04 -4.93 9.26
CA ARG A 155 4.18 -5.67 9.83
C ARG A 155 4.21 -5.62 11.36
N VAL A 156 3.80 -4.52 11.97
CA VAL A 156 3.64 -4.44 13.44
C VAL A 156 2.61 -5.48 13.90
N PHE A 157 1.45 -5.54 13.23
CA PHE A 157 0.42 -6.55 13.56
C PHE A 157 0.94 -7.98 13.40
N TYR A 158 1.71 -8.26 12.36
CA TYR A 158 2.34 -9.57 12.21
C TYR A 158 3.37 -9.84 13.33
N GLY A 159 4.12 -8.83 13.75
CA GLY A 159 5.06 -8.91 14.86
C GLY A 159 4.41 -9.26 16.20
N ILE A 160 3.20 -8.77 16.46
CA ILE A 160 2.41 -9.10 17.64
C ILE A 160 1.53 -10.36 17.47
N GLU A 161 1.74 -11.13 16.40
CA GLU A 161 1.00 -12.34 16.03
C GLU A 161 -0.50 -12.13 15.75
N ASP A 162 -0.89 -10.94 15.33
CA ASP A 162 -2.25 -10.67 14.89
C ASP A 162 -2.32 -10.50 13.35
N ALA A 163 -2.51 -11.60 12.65
CA ALA A 163 -2.75 -11.56 11.21
C ALA A 163 -4.23 -11.32 10.84
N LYS A 164 -5.15 -11.38 11.81
CA LYS A 164 -6.59 -11.24 11.55
C LYS A 164 -6.98 -9.78 11.30
N THR A 165 -6.41 -8.86 12.05
CA THR A 165 -6.70 -7.42 11.89
C THR A 165 -6.29 -6.91 10.51
N PRO A 166 -5.04 -7.10 10.02
CA PRO A 166 -4.67 -6.74 8.65
C PRO A 166 -5.53 -7.41 7.58
N PHE A 167 -5.92 -8.67 7.78
CA PHE A 167 -6.81 -9.38 6.86
C PHE A 167 -8.18 -8.71 6.75
N ARG A 168 -8.82 -8.35 7.87
CA ARG A 168 -10.11 -7.64 7.88
C ARG A 168 -9.99 -6.28 7.19
N VAL A 169 -8.94 -5.53 7.51
CA VAL A 169 -8.68 -4.22 6.89
C VAL A 169 -8.48 -4.37 5.39
N SER A 170 -7.72 -5.37 4.94
CA SER A 170 -7.52 -5.63 3.51
C SER A 170 -8.82 -6.00 2.80
N THR A 171 -9.71 -6.77 3.45
CA THR A 171 -11.02 -7.10 2.88
C THR A 171 -11.88 -5.86 2.67
N ILE A 172 -11.95 -4.99 3.68
CA ILE A 172 -12.67 -3.70 3.58
C ILE A 172 -12.02 -2.81 2.53
N ALA A 173 -10.69 -2.78 2.49
CA ALA A 173 -9.91 -2.00 1.53
C ALA A 173 -10.24 -2.35 0.07
N ILE A 174 -10.41 -3.64 -0.26
CA ILE A 174 -10.82 -4.07 -1.61
C ILE A 174 -12.20 -3.51 -1.98
N LEU A 175 -13.17 -3.60 -1.09
CA LEU A 175 -14.51 -3.08 -1.35
C LEU A 175 -14.51 -1.57 -1.52
N LEU A 176 -13.73 -0.86 -0.70
CA LEU A 176 -13.56 0.59 -0.83
C LEU A 176 -12.82 0.97 -2.11
N ASN A 177 -11.79 0.20 -2.50
CA ASN A 177 -11.08 0.45 -3.75
C ASN A 177 -12.02 0.29 -4.95
N LEU A 178 -12.76 -0.81 -5.02
CA LEU A 178 -13.76 -1.04 -6.07
C LEU A 178 -14.78 0.13 -6.16
N PHE A 179 -15.25 0.60 -5.01
CA PHE A 179 -16.19 1.73 -4.95
C PHE A 179 -15.54 3.04 -5.41
N PHE A 180 -14.34 3.37 -4.92
CA PHE A 180 -13.65 4.61 -5.30
C PHE A 180 -13.14 4.58 -6.73
N ASP A 181 -12.72 3.43 -7.26
CA ASP A 181 -12.35 3.29 -8.67
C ASP A 181 -13.53 3.63 -9.56
N TRP A 182 -14.69 3.03 -9.30
CA TRP A 182 -15.91 3.37 -10.02
C TRP A 182 -16.31 4.84 -9.85
N PHE A 183 -16.19 5.38 -8.62
CA PHE A 183 -16.62 6.74 -8.29
C PHE A 183 -15.73 7.82 -8.93
N LEU A 184 -14.41 7.57 -9.03
CA LEU A 184 -13.42 8.57 -9.44
C LEU A 184 -13.01 8.49 -10.91
N ILE A 185 -13.16 7.33 -11.57
CA ILE A 185 -12.62 7.15 -12.91
C ILE A 185 -13.33 8.01 -13.97
N GLY A 186 -14.65 8.08 -13.92
CA GLY A 186 -15.45 8.75 -14.95
C GLY A 186 -15.39 8.09 -16.32
N GLY A 187 -16.23 8.57 -17.24
CA GLY A 187 -16.23 8.14 -18.64
C GLY A 187 -16.66 6.69 -18.86
N SER A 188 -15.91 5.96 -19.68
CA SER A 188 -16.21 4.58 -20.08
C SER A 188 -15.91 3.56 -19.00
N SER A 189 -16.48 3.72 -17.82
CA SER A 189 -16.44 2.69 -16.76
C SER A 189 -17.27 1.47 -17.19
N PRO A 190 -17.09 0.30 -16.54
CA PRO A 190 -17.94 -0.86 -16.83
C PRO A 190 -19.43 -0.58 -16.66
N TRP A 191 -19.78 0.43 -15.87
CA TRP A 191 -21.14 0.85 -15.54
C TRP A 191 -21.64 2.03 -16.41
N GLY A 192 -20.90 2.39 -17.48
CA GLY A 192 -21.26 3.46 -18.39
C GLY A 192 -21.18 4.85 -17.76
N GLU A 193 -22.11 5.73 -18.11
CA GLU A 193 -22.13 7.15 -17.71
C GLU A 193 -22.49 7.41 -16.24
N LEU A 194 -22.64 6.38 -15.42
CA LEU A 194 -23.06 6.47 -14.02
C LEU A 194 -21.94 6.90 -13.06
N SER A 195 -20.69 6.98 -13.52
CA SER A 195 -19.56 7.41 -12.68
C SER A 195 -19.70 8.88 -12.30
N PRO A 196 -19.71 9.25 -10.99
CA PRO A 196 -20.02 10.60 -10.56
C PRO A 196 -18.92 11.64 -10.82
N LEU A 197 -17.66 11.20 -10.89
CA LEU A 197 -16.51 12.06 -11.15
C LEU A 197 -15.75 11.61 -12.39
N HIS A 198 -15.03 12.53 -13.02
CA HIS A 198 -14.33 12.29 -14.28
C HIS A 198 -12.83 12.61 -14.16
N LEU A 199 -12.13 11.92 -13.25
CA LEU A 199 -10.69 12.09 -13.05
C LEU A 199 -9.85 11.18 -13.97
N GLY A 200 -10.49 10.35 -14.77
CA GLY A 200 -9.82 9.41 -15.68
C GLY A 200 -8.89 8.45 -14.93
N VAL A 201 -7.75 8.16 -15.52
CA VAL A 201 -6.76 7.21 -14.97
C VAL A 201 -6.19 7.69 -13.62
N ASN A 202 -6.07 9.01 -13.41
CA ASN A 202 -5.63 9.57 -12.13
C ASN A 202 -6.59 9.20 -10.99
N GLY A 203 -7.88 9.04 -11.28
CA GLY A 203 -8.88 8.59 -10.30
C GLY A 203 -8.54 7.26 -9.66
N LEU A 204 -7.98 6.30 -10.41
CA LEU A 204 -7.57 4.99 -9.89
C LEU A 204 -6.42 5.12 -8.87
N VAL A 205 -5.44 5.98 -9.16
CA VAL A 205 -4.32 6.23 -8.23
C VAL A 205 -4.80 6.94 -6.97
N PHE A 206 -5.72 7.91 -7.09
CA PHE A 206 -6.31 8.57 -5.93
C PHE A 206 -7.19 7.60 -5.11
N SER A 207 -7.95 6.71 -5.77
CA SER A 207 -8.69 5.63 -5.10
C SER A 207 -7.77 4.83 -4.18
N THR A 208 -6.69 4.28 -4.72
CA THR A 208 -5.69 3.52 -3.97
C THR A 208 -5.06 4.35 -2.85
N THR A 209 -4.82 5.65 -3.07
CA THR A 209 -4.30 6.57 -2.05
C THR A 209 -5.27 6.75 -0.89
N PHE A 210 -6.56 7.00 -1.16
CA PHE A 210 -7.61 7.12 -0.13
C PHE A 210 -7.79 5.83 0.66
N VAL A 211 -7.76 4.69 -0.02
CA VAL A 211 -7.87 3.37 0.62
C VAL A 211 -6.67 3.11 1.54
N ASN A 212 -5.45 3.45 1.14
CA ASN A 212 -4.27 3.31 1.98
C ASN A 212 -4.30 4.27 3.18
N LEU A 213 -4.76 5.52 3.00
CA LEU A 213 -4.97 6.47 4.08
C LEU A 213 -6.00 5.92 5.10
N PHE A 214 -7.14 5.44 4.62
CA PHE A 214 -8.16 4.81 5.47
C PHE A 214 -7.59 3.61 6.23
N ALA A 215 -6.86 2.72 5.55
CA ALA A 215 -6.24 1.57 6.18
C ALA A 215 -5.21 1.97 7.25
N CYS A 216 -4.40 3.03 7.01
CA CYS A 216 -3.49 3.58 8.00
C CYS A 216 -4.23 4.04 9.26
N ILE A 217 -5.27 4.86 9.11
CA ILE A 217 -6.04 5.40 10.23
C ILE A 217 -6.68 4.26 11.04
N PHE A 218 -7.29 3.30 10.35
CA PHE A 218 -7.95 2.18 11.01
C PHE A 218 -6.95 1.27 11.74
N LEU A 219 -5.81 0.95 11.10
CA LEU A 219 -4.76 0.15 11.73
C LEU A 219 -4.14 0.87 12.94
N LEU A 220 -3.91 2.18 12.86
CA LEU A 220 -3.42 2.97 14.00
C LEU A 220 -4.41 2.93 15.16
N PHE A 221 -5.70 3.11 14.90
CA PHE A 221 -6.75 3.06 15.92
C PHE A 221 -6.82 1.68 16.60
N GLU A 222 -6.85 0.60 15.80
CA GLU A 222 -6.85 -0.76 16.33
C GLU A 222 -5.57 -1.08 17.12
N LEU A 223 -4.43 -0.60 16.67
CA LEU A 223 -3.16 -0.80 17.36
C LEU A 223 -3.13 -0.05 18.70
N ASN A 224 -3.64 1.19 18.74
CA ASN A 224 -3.75 1.97 19.95
C ASN A 224 -4.65 1.26 21.00
N ASN A 225 -5.79 0.74 20.58
CA ASN A 225 -6.68 -0.02 21.46
C ASN A 225 -5.99 -1.28 22.03
N LYS A 226 -5.14 -1.94 21.25
CA LYS A 226 -4.41 -3.13 21.69
C LYS A 226 -3.24 -2.85 22.61
N LEU A 227 -2.69 -1.66 22.56
CA LEU A 227 -1.57 -1.20 23.38
C LEU A 227 -2.04 -0.35 24.57
N ASP A 228 -3.27 -0.59 25.06
CA ASP A 228 -3.84 0.07 26.24
C ASP A 228 -3.89 1.61 26.12
N ASN A 229 -4.17 2.13 24.93
CA ASN A 229 -4.22 3.57 24.59
C ASN A 229 -2.91 4.34 24.87
N LEU A 230 -1.79 3.70 24.67
CA LEU A 230 -0.46 4.31 24.89
C LEU A 230 0.19 4.86 23.62
N LEU A 231 -0.44 4.68 22.44
CA LEU A 231 0.17 5.00 21.15
C LEU A 231 -0.23 6.38 20.62
N LEU A 232 -1.44 6.81 20.87
CA LEU A 232 -2.04 8.11 20.56
C LEU A 232 -2.25 8.90 21.84
#